data_565688ccd1d633f71d97fbec77a386f4
#
_entry.id   565688ccd1d633f71d97fbec77a386f4
#
_cell.length_a   1.000
_cell.length_b   1.000
_cell.length_c   1.000
_cell.angle_alpha   90.00
_cell.angle_beta   90.00
_cell.angle_gamma   90.00
#
_symmetry.space_group_name_H-M   'P 1'
#
loop_
_entity.id
_entity.type
_entity.pdbx_description
1 polymer ?
#
loop_
_entity_poly.entity_id
_entity_poly.type
_entity_poly.pdbx_seq_one_letter_code
_entity_poly.pdbx_strand_id
1 'polypeptide(L)'
;MSDPNPSTQEVSQTPRILLVDDEPGLRTAVQAYLEDEGFQVTTAVDGEEGWEKAQKMIPDVIISDVMMPRCDGYGLLKKIREDERLGGTPVI
;
A
#
# COMPACT_ATOMS: atom_id res chain seq x y z
N MET A 1 -12.57 12.63 28.25
CA MET A 1 -12.58 12.44 28.02
C MET A 1 -12.41 12.00 27.43
N SER A 2 -12.37 12.00 27.46
CA SER A 2 -12.36 11.58 27.02
C SER A 2 -11.92 11.07 26.48
N ASP A 3 -11.87 11.04 26.41
CA ASP A 3 -11.64 10.56 25.90
C ASP A 3 -11.12 10.10 25.52
N PRO A 4 -10.92 10.02 25.66
CA PRO A 4 -10.64 9.46 25.25
C PRO A 4 -10.25 8.82 24.71
N ASN A 5 -10.24 8.78 24.80
CA ASN A 5 -10.19 8.16 24.33
C ASN A 5 -9.97 7.71 23.58
N PRO A 6 -9.95 7.15 23.81
CA PRO A 6 -10.20 6.49 22.53
C PRO A 6 -9.34 7.10 21.43
N SER A 7 -9.17 8.29 21.46
CA SER A 7 -8.35 8.99 20.50
C SER A 7 -7.01 8.31 20.33
N THR A 8 -6.52 7.73 21.35
CA THR A 8 -5.25 7.05 21.31
C THR A 8 -5.28 5.92 20.31
N GLN A 9 -6.37 5.21 20.27
CA GLN A 9 -6.49 4.12 19.32
C GLN A 9 -6.53 4.65 17.91
N GLU A 10 -7.16 5.79 17.72
CA GLU A 10 -7.27 6.33 16.38
C GLU A 10 -5.92 6.69 15.80
N VAL A 11 -5.01 7.11 16.64
CA VAL A 11 -3.67 7.42 16.14
C VAL A 11 -3.06 6.17 15.52
N SER A 12 -3.28 5.03 16.14
CA SER A 12 -2.74 3.78 15.62
C SER A 12 -3.49 3.29 14.39
N GLN A 13 -4.57 3.98 14.04
CA GLN A 13 -5.39 3.61 12.90
C GLN A 13 -5.06 4.36 11.63
N THR A 14 -3.93 5.05 11.59
CA THR A 14 -3.52 5.73 10.36
C THR A 14 -3.40 4.69 9.25
N PRO A 15 -4.15 4.85 8.16
CA PRO A 15 -4.12 3.85 7.09
C PRO A 15 -2.76 3.77 6.45
N ARG A 16 -2.36 2.56 6.12
CA ARG A 16 -1.08 2.30 5.48
C ARG A 16 -1.30 1.87 4.05
N ILE A 17 -0.66 2.57 3.15
CA ILE A 17 -0.80 2.34 1.72
C ILE A 17 0.51 1.85 1.16
N LEU A 18 0.45 0.80 0.33
CA LEU A 18 1.59 0.38 -0.47
C LEU A 18 1.32 0.85 -1.89
N LEU A 19 2.20 1.72 -2.37
CA LEU A 19 2.10 2.29 -3.73
C LEU A 19 3.16 1.66 -4.61
N VAL A 20 2.72 0.93 -5.62
CA VAL A 20 3.61 0.20 -6.52
C VAL A 20 3.50 0.81 -7.90
N ASP A 21 4.57 1.43 -8.37
CA ASP A 21 4.58 2.11 -9.66
C ASP A 21 6.02 2.23 -10.13
N ASP A 22 6.27 1.86 -11.39
CA ASP A 22 7.62 1.89 -11.93
C ASP A 22 8.01 3.26 -12.47
N GLU A 23 7.09 4.22 -12.51
CA GLU A 23 7.36 5.55 -13.05
C GLU A 23 7.70 6.48 -11.87
N PRO A 24 8.97 6.92 -11.74
CA PRO A 24 9.40 7.62 -10.52
C PRO A 24 8.72 8.97 -10.29
N GLY A 25 8.47 9.73 -11.34
CA GLY A 25 7.83 11.04 -11.17
C GLY A 25 6.41 10.90 -10.67
N LEU A 26 5.66 9.99 -11.26
CA LEU A 26 4.29 9.75 -10.84
C LEU A 26 4.24 9.16 -9.43
N ARG A 27 5.15 8.21 -9.16
CA ARG A 27 5.21 7.60 -7.83
C ARG A 27 5.45 8.64 -6.75
N THR A 28 6.40 9.54 -6.99
CA THR A 28 6.73 10.59 -6.03
C THR A 28 5.56 11.54 -5.82
N ALA A 29 4.90 11.92 -6.92
CA ALA A 29 3.77 12.85 -6.84
C ALA A 29 2.59 12.24 -6.08
N VAL A 30 2.27 10.99 -6.38
CA VAL A 30 1.15 10.34 -5.70
C VAL A 30 1.47 10.12 -4.22
N GLN A 31 2.71 9.73 -3.92
CA GLN A 31 3.14 9.56 -2.55
C GLN A 31 2.96 10.86 -1.77
N ALA A 32 3.43 11.97 -2.34
CA ALA A 32 3.33 13.26 -1.66
C ALA A 32 1.88 13.65 -1.40
N TYR A 33 1.03 13.43 -2.40
CA TYR A 33 -0.39 13.73 -2.25
C TYR A 33 -1.02 12.92 -1.12
N LEU A 34 -0.76 11.62 -1.11
CA LEU A 34 -1.36 10.74 -0.12
C LEU A 34 -0.86 11.04 1.29
N GLU A 35 0.43 11.33 1.42
CA GLU A 35 0.98 11.69 2.72
C GLU A 35 0.39 12.99 3.22
N ASP A 36 0.15 13.92 2.31
CA ASP A 36 -0.47 15.20 2.67
C ASP A 36 -1.91 14.99 3.14
N GLU A 37 -2.56 13.94 2.69
CA GLU A 37 -3.91 13.61 3.12
C GLU A 37 -3.94 12.78 4.40
N GLY A 38 -2.80 12.51 4.99
CA GLY A 38 -2.74 11.84 6.28
C GLY A 38 -2.47 10.34 6.22
N PHE A 39 -2.13 9.80 5.03
CA PHE A 39 -1.84 8.38 4.91
C PHE A 39 -0.37 8.10 5.13
N GLN A 40 -0.09 6.90 5.57
CA GLN A 40 1.27 6.40 5.69
C GLN A 40 1.59 5.61 4.44
N VAL A 41 2.58 6.06 3.65
CA VAL A 41 2.81 5.49 2.33
C VAL A 41 4.17 4.82 2.27
N THR A 42 4.18 3.59 1.79
CA THR A 42 5.39 2.85 1.45
C THR A 42 5.36 2.65 -0.06
N THR A 43 6.48 2.86 -0.73
CA THR A 43 6.53 2.74 -2.18
C THR A 43 7.33 1.53 -2.62
N ALA A 44 7.02 1.04 -3.81
CA ALA A 44 7.77 -0.03 -4.46
C ALA A 44 7.85 0.30 -5.94
N VAL A 45 8.92 -0.13 -6.59
CA VAL A 45 9.17 0.24 -7.99
C VAL A 45 8.64 -0.81 -8.97
N ASP A 46 8.35 -2.01 -8.50
CA ASP A 46 7.78 -3.05 -9.36
C ASP A 46 7.02 -4.05 -8.50
N GLY A 47 6.46 -5.05 -9.17
CA GLY A 47 5.64 -6.03 -8.46
C GLY A 47 6.42 -6.92 -7.51
N GLU A 48 7.69 -7.19 -7.83
CA GLU A 48 8.50 -8.00 -6.93
C GLU A 48 8.76 -7.29 -5.62
N GLU A 49 9.19 -6.05 -5.70
CA GLU A 49 9.39 -5.26 -4.50
C GLU A 49 8.07 -5.03 -3.77
N GLY A 50 7.01 -4.82 -4.54
CA GLY A 50 5.68 -4.65 -3.96
C GLY A 50 5.26 -5.87 -3.15
N TRP A 51 5.50 -7.06 -3.70
CA TRP A 51 5.17 -8.29 -2.99
C TRP A 51 5.97 -8.43 -1.70
N GLU A 52 7.28 -8.15 -1.76
CA GLU A 52 8.12 -8.23 -0.57
C GLU A 52 7.62 -7.29 0.52
N LYS A 53 7.32 -6.05 0.14
CA LYS A 53 6.89 -5.06 1.12
C LYS A 53 5.50 -5.35 1.65
N ALA A 54 4.62 -5.85 0.80
CA ALA A 54 3.27 -6.20 1.25
C ALA A 54 3.31 -7.25 2.35
N GLN A 55 4.19 -8.22 2.22
CA GLN A 55 4.30 -9.27 3.22
C GLN A 55 4.81 -8.74 4.55
N LYS A 56 5.64 -7.71 4.52
CA LYS A 56 6.23 -7.16 5.75
C LYS A 56 5.33 -6.16 6.43
N MET A 57 4.66 -5.32 5.67
CA MET A 57 3.91 -4.22 6.26
C MET A 57 2.41 -4.50 6.39
N ILE A 58 1.90 -5.47 5.68
CA ILE A 58 0.47 -5.80 5.65
C ILE A 58 -0.34 -4.51 5.46
N PRO A 59 -0.36 -3.95 4.25
CA PRO A 59 -1.00 -2.66 4.03
C PRO A 59 -2.51 -2.74 4.11
N ASP A 60 -3.13 -1.59 4.38
CA ASP A 60 -4.58 -1.49 4.35
C ASP A 60 -5.10 -1.39 2.93
N VAL A 61 -4.32 -0.80 2.03
CA VAL A 61 -4.68 -0.65 0.62
C VAL A 61 -3.41 -0.76 -0.21
N ILE A 62 -3.52 -1.38 -1.37
CA ILE A 62 -2.44 -1.42 -2.35
C ILE A 62 -2.89 -0.68 -3.59
N ILE A 63 -2.09 0.29 -4.03
CA ILE A 63 -2.31 0.99 -5.31
C ILE A 63 -1.20 0.53 -6.24
N SER A 64 -1.56 -0.08 -7.37
CA SER A 64 -0.59 -0.70 -8.23
C SER A 64 -0.88 -0.41 -9.70
N ASP A 65 0.16 -0.04 -10.43
CA ASP A 65 0.09 0.06 -11.88
C ASP A 65 0.16 -1.36 -12.45
N VAL A 66 -0.76 -1.67 -13.38
CA VAL A 66 -0.79 -3.00 -13.98
C VAL A 66 0.24 -3.17 -15.09
N MET A 67 0.78 -2.07 -15.60
CA MET A 67 1.69 -2.09 -16.75
C MET A 67 3.14 -1.98 -16.32
N MET A 68 3.53 -2.77 -15.34
CA MET A 68 4.90 -2.75 -14.85
C MET A 68 5.71 -3.88 -15.45
N PRO A 69 7.02 -3.67 -15.64
CA PRO A 69 7.90 -4.76 -16.02
C PRO A 69 8.05 -5.74 -14.86
N ARG A 70 8.48 -6.93 -15.17
CA ARG A 70 8.64 -8.01 -14.19
C ARG A 70 7.37 -8.11 -13.37
N CYS A 71 7.15 -9.02 -12.60
CA CYS A 71 5.97 -9.20 -11.76
C CYS A 71 5.03 -7.98 -11.85
N ASP A 72 4.24 -7.91 -12.90
CA ASP A 72 3.38 -6.76 -13.16
C ASP A 72 2.20 -6.72 -12.18
N GLY A 73 1.30 -5.75 -12.39
CA GLY A 73 0.18 -5.57 -11.48
C GLY A 73 -0.73 -6.78 -11.38
N TYR A 74 -0.91 -7.51 -12.47
CA TYR A 74 -1.73 -8.72 -12.43
C TYR A 74 -1.02 -9.83 -11.65
N GLY A 75 0.28 -9.99 -11.84
CA GLY A 75 1.04 -10.97 -11.08
C GLY A 75 1.03 -10.66 -9.60
N LEU A 76 1.20 -9.39 -9.26
CA LEU A 76 1.14 -8.97 -7.87
C LEU A 76 -0.25 -9.25 -7.28
N LEU A 77 -1.30 -8.91 -8.01
CA LEU A 77 -2.66 -9.12 -7.54
C LEU A 77 -2.89 -10.60 -7.25
N LYS A 78 -2.42 -11.47 -8.12
CA LYS A 78 -2.59 -12.90 -7.92
C LYS A 78 -1.93 -13.35 -6.62
N LYS A 79 -0.69 -12.92 -6.39
CA LYS A 79 0.01 -13.28 -5.16
C LYS A 79 -0.71 -12.77 -3.92
N ILE A 80 -1.22 -11.55 -3.98
CA ILE A 80 -1.97 -10.96 -2.86
C ILE A 80 -3.20 -11.80 -2.57
N ARG A 81 -3.98 -12.16 -3.59
CA ARG A 81 -5.22 -12.89 -3.38
C ARG A 81 -5.02 -14.31 -2.87
N GLU A 82 -3.85 -14.89 -3.12
CA GLU A 82 -3.54 -16.24 -2.67
C GLU A 82 -2.92 -16.27 -1.27
N ASP A 83 -2.57 -15.13 -0.72
CA ASP A 83 -1.95 -15.07 0.60
C ASP A 83 -3.03 -14.96 1.67
N GLU A 84 -2.89 -15.75 2.73
CA GLU A 84 -3.91 -15.81 3.78
C GLU A 84 -4.08 -14.46 4.49
N ARG A 85 -2.99 -13.73 4.69
CA ARG A 85 -3.04 -12.47 5.42
C ARG A 85 -3.47 -11.31 4.56
N LEU A 86 -3.23 -11.40 3.26
CA LEU A 86 -3.40 -10.28 2.33
C LEU A 86 -4.58 -10.46 1.40
N GLY A 87 -5.23 -11.62 1.41
CA GLY A 87 -6.24 -11.95 0.41
C GLY A 87 -7.39 -10.97 0.33
N GLY A 88 -7.74 -10.34 1.44
CA GLY A 88 -8.84 -9.37 1.47
C GLY A 88 -8.40 -7.93 1.29
N THR A 89 -7.12 -7.66 1.10
CA THR A 89 -6.62 -6.29 0.97
C THR A 89 -7.10 -5.68 -0.34
N PRO A 90 -7.72 -4.50 -0.31
CA PRO A 90 -8.12 -3.83 -1.55
C PRO A 90 -6.91 -3.50 -2.40
N VAL A 91 -7.02 -3.73 -3.71
CA VAL A 91 -5.99 -3.38 -4.69
C VAL A 91 -6.67 -2.54 -5.76
N ILE A 92 -6.12 -1.36 -5.98
CA ILE A 92 -6.70 -0.41 -6.93
C ILE A 92 -5.79 -0.26 -8.13
#